data_a335ccfe56ad4318dbd6105cfce5df77
#
_entry.id   a335ccfe56ad4318dbd6105cfce5df77
#
_cell.length_a   1.000
_cell.length_b   1.000
_cell.length_c   1.000
_cell.angle_alpha   90.00
_cell.angle_beta   90.00
_cell.angle_gamma   90.00
#
_symmetry.space_group_name_H-M   'P 1'
#
loop_
_entity.id
_entity.type
_entity.pdbx_description
1 polymer ?
#
loop_
_entity_poly.entity_id
_entity_poly.type
_entity_poly.pdbx_seq_one_letter_code
_entity_poly.pdbx_strand_id
1 'polypeptide(L)'
;QRVFGNRSDRGPFGSLGKKYYVKIGNTSINAYFSPEDNIERIILKRLKKAKSTIHFMSFSFTSNGIGEAMIDRYKKGVKVYGLFERRGTNSKYSQYIKMKIEGLNVRLDRNRHVMHHKVIVIDRQRVITGSYNFSKSANTKNDENILIIDNKTMAEEYLREFYSIF
;
A
#
# COMPACT_ATOMS: atom_id res chain seq x y z
N GLN A 1 -32.06 6.80 13.26
CA GLN A 1 -31.13 5.74 12.86
C GLN A 1 -30.92 5.87 11.36
N ARG A 2 -29.72 6.30 10.92
CA ARG A 2 -29.38 6.23 9.50
C ARG A 2 -29.09 4.77 9.21
N VAL A 3 -30.00 4.10 8.51
CA VAL A 3 -29.74 2.81 7.89
C VAL A 3 -28.71 3.07 6.81
N PHE A 4 -27.53 2.47 6.92
CA PHE A 4 -26.56 2.47 5.83
C PHE A 4 -27.21 1.69 4.68
N GLY A 5 -27.57 2.41 3.60
CA GLY A 5 -28.16 1.84 2.42
C GLY A 5 -27.25 0.78 1.78
N ASN A 6 -27.83 -0.10 0.99
CA ASN A 6 -27.10 -1.06 0.16
C ASN A 6 -26.06 -0.34 -0.70
N ARG A 7 -24.97 -0.99 -1.06
CA ARG A 7 -23.95 -0.44 -1.97
C ARG A 7 -24.52 0.13 -3.28
N SER A 8 -25.65 -0.40 -3.74
CA SER A 8 -26.41 0.11 -4.87
C SER A 8 -27.05 1.49 -4.66
N ASP A 9 -27.24 1.91 -3.41
CA ASP A 9 -27.92 3.15 -3.04
C ASP A 9 -26.95 4.34 -2.81
N ARG A 10 -25.67 4.13 -3.07
CA ARG A 10 -24.71 5.24 -3.09
C ARG A 10 -25.09 6.16 -4.22
N GLY A 11 -25.66 7.31 -3.85
CA GLY A 11 -26.15 8.34 -4.76
C GLY A 11 -25.08 8.78 -5.79
N PRO A 12 -25.34 9.85 -6.58
CA PRO A 12 -24.59 10.22 -7.78
C PRO A 12 -23.07 10.46 -7.58
N PHE A 13 -22.58 10.37 -6.35
CA PHE A 13 -21.15 10.40 -6.04
C PHE A 13 -20.44 9.04 -6.23
N GLY A 14 -21.17 7.93 -6.44
CA GLY A 14 -20.64 6.57 -6.61
C GLY A 14 -20.17 6.26 -8.04
N SER A 15 -20.35 7.14 -8.98
CA SER A 15 -19.94 6.91 -10.35
C SER A 15 -18.76 7.78 -10.73
N LEU A 16 -17.65 7.14 -11.01
CA LEU A 16 -16.73 7.50 -12.07
C LEU A 16 -15.86 8.73 -11.88
N GLY A 17 -14.65 8.48 -11.45
CA GLY A 17 -13.53 9.23 -12.00
C GLY A 17 -13.40 10.67 -11.55
N LYS A 18 -14.08 11.11 -10.51
CA LYS A 18 -13.65 12.32 -9.82
C LYS A 18 -12.33 12.01 -9.13
N LYS A 19 -11.26 12.32 -9.83
CA LYS A 19 -9.93 12.29 -9.24
C LYS A 19 -9.92 13.30 -8.11
N TYR A 20 -9.98 12.81 -6.90
CA TYR A 20 -9.74 13.64 -5.73
C TYR A 20 -8.26 14.01 -5.74
N TYR A 21 -7.94 15.12 -6.38
CA TYR A 21 -6.58 15.60 -6.58
C TYR A 21 -6.44 16.99 -5.99
N VAL A 22 -5.42 17.17 -5.18
CA VAL A 22 -5.02 18.47 -4.62
C VAL A 22 -3.54 18.68 -4.89
N LYS A 23 -3.17 19.90 -5.27
CA LYS A 23 -1.77 20.31 -5.37
C LYS A 23 -1.53 21.52 -4.46
N ILE A 24 -0.55 21.41 -3.57
CA ILE A 24 -0.15 22.46 -2.63
C ILE A 24 1.36 22.63 -2.77
N GLY A 25 1.78 23.74 -3.38
CA GLY A 25 3.19 23.95 -3.72
C GLY A 25 3.74 22.79 -4.56
N ASN A 26 4.79 22.13 -4.08
CA ASN A 26 5.43 21.00 -4.75
C ASN A 26 4.83 19.63 -4.35
N THR A 27 3.75 19.62 -3.56
CA THR A 27 3.09 18.39 -3.13
C THR A 27 1.85 18.13 -3.99
N SER A 28 1.74 16.91 -4.54
CA SER A 28 0.49 16.46 -5.13
C SER A 28 -0.10 15.30 -4.32
N ILE A 29 -1.40 15.33 -4.11
CA ILE A 29 -2.14 14.33 -3.35
C ILE A 29 -3.30 13.84 -4.20
N ASN A 30 -3.42 12.52 -4.33
CA ASN A 30 -4.58 11.85 -4.92
C ASN A 30 -5.19 10.93 -3.87
N ALA A 31 -6.51 11.00 -3.69
CA ALA A 31 -7.26 10.07 -2.86
C ALA A 31 -8.02 9.07 -3.73
N TYR A 32 -8.11 7.81 -3.25
CA TYR A 32 -8.85 6.74 -3.88
C TYR A 32 -9.58 5.91 -2.83
N PHE A 33 -10.69 5.34 -3.21
CA PHE A 33 -11.57 4.58 -2.32
C PHE A 33 -11.88 3.21 -2.92
N SER A 34 -11.85 2.16 -2.11
CA SER A 34 -12.34 0.85 -2.50
C SER A 34 -13.75 0.61 -1.96
N PRO A 35 -14.52 -0.21 -2.66
CA PRO A 35 -14.14 -0.99 -3.84
C PRO A 35 -14.19 -0.22 -5.17
N GLU A 36 -14.67 1.02 -5.20
CA GLU A 36 -15.05 1.75 -6.41
C GLU A 36 -13.87 2.03 -7.35
N ASP A 37 -12.71 2.41 -6.80
CA ASP A 37 -11.55 2.84 -7.59
C ASP A 37 -10.59 1.71 -7.99
N ASN A 38 -10.86 0.46 -7.56
CA ASN A 38 -9.93 -0.65 -7.74
C ASN A 38 -8.49 -0.28 -7.32
N ILE A 39 -8.32 -0.03 -6.01
CA ILE A 39 -7.07 0.45 -5.40
C ILE A 39 -5.86 -0.42 -5.77
N GLU A 40 -6.03 -1.76 -5.83
CA GLU A 40 -4.96 -2.67 -6.22
C GLU A 40 -4.38 -2.31 -7.59
N ARG A 41 -5.23 -2.09 -8.59
CA ARG A 41 -4.81 -1.68 -9.94
C ARG A 41 -4.03 -0.36 -9.93
N ILE A 42 -4.42 0.56 -9.06
CA ILE A 42 -3.75 1.86 -8.90
C ILE A 42 -2.35 1.66 -8.31
N ILE A 43 -2.23 0.87 -7.24
CA ILE A 43 -0.94 0.52 -6.63
C ILE A 43 -0.02 -0.16 -7.64
N LEU A 44 -0.53 -1.15 -8.39
CA LEU A 44 0.22 -1.86 -9.42
C LEU A 44 0.80 -0.90 -10.48
N LYS A 45 0.01 0.09 -10.93
CA LYS A 45 0.47 1.11 -11.87
C LYS A 45 1.62 1.96 -11.30
N ARG A 46 1.63 2.20 -9.99
CA ARG A 46 2.70 2.97 -9.33
C ARG A 46 3.95 2.11 -9.14
N LEU A 47 3.80 0.87 -8.70
CA LEU A 47 4.91 -0.07 -8.53
C LEU A 47 5.64 -0.33 -9.85
N LYS A 48 4.92 -0.54 -10.95
CA LYS A 48 5.52 -0.73 -12.28
C LYS A 48 6.42 0.42 -12.72
N LYS A 49 6.23 1.62 -12.18
CA LYS A 49 7.03 2.82 -12.49
C LYS A 49 8.20 3.05 -11.53
N ALA A 50 8.35 2.24 -10.49
CA ALA A 50 9.46 2.35 -9.56
C ALA A 50 10.81 2.14 -10.30
N LYS A 51 11.79 3.00 -10.02
CA LYS A 51 13.09 3.01 -10.71
C LYS A 51 14.25 2.60 -9.81
N SER A 52 14.19 2.92 -8.53
CA SER A 52 15.32 2.74 -7.61
C SER A 52 14.97 1.95 -6.36
N THR A 53 13.91 2.34 -5.64
CA THR A 53 13.60 1.74 -4.35
C THR A 53 12.10 1.59 -4.12
N ILE A 54 11.71 0.52 -3.43
CA ILE A 54 10.39 0.32 -2.84
C ILE A 54 10.60 -0.06 -1.38
N HIS A 55 10.00 0.70 -0.45
CA HIS A 55 9.92 0.36 0.96
C HIS A 55 8.47 0.16 1.32
N PHE A 56 8.14 -0.83 2.13
CA PHE A 56 6.78 -1.01 2.61
C PHE A 56 6.72 -1.45 4.06
N MET A 57 5.66 -1.04 4.75
CA MET A 57 5.25 -1.50 6.07
C MET A 57 3.82 -2.02 5.95
N SER A 58 3.58 -3.26 6.30
CA SER A 58 2.27 -3.87 6.10
C SER A 58 1.79 -4.69 7.28
N PHE A 59 0.64 -4.29 7.83
CA PHE A 59 -0.07 -5.07 8.83
C PHE A 59 -0.58 -6.40 8.25
N SER A 60 -1.22 -6.36 7.07
CA SER A 60 -1.69 -7.57 6.37
C SER A 60 -1.36 -7.49 4.89
N PHE A 61 -0.62 -8.50 4.40
CA PHE A 61 -0.19 -8.54 3.01
C PHE A 61 -0.45 -9.91 2.40
N THR A 62 -1.59 -10.06 1.72
CA THR A 62 -2.04 -11.29 1.09
C THR A 62 -2.37 -11.13 -0.40
N SER A 63 -2.26 -9.92 -0.96
CA SER A 63 -2.45 -9.69 -2.39
C SER A 63 -1.28 -10.27 -3.19
N ASN A 64 -1.56 -11.29 -3.99
CA ASN A 64 -0.58 -11.86 -4.92
C ASN A 64 -0.14 -10.82 -5.97
N GLY A 65 -1.08 -10.03 -6.50
CA GLY A 65 -0.78 -9.05 -7.53
C GLY A 65 0.25 -8.00 -7.07
N ILE A 66 0.06 -7.43 -5.86
CA ILE A 66 1.01 -6.46 -5.31
C ILE A 66 2.35 -7.14 -4.99
N GLY A 67 2.32 -8.35 -4.43
CA GLY A 67 3.53 -9.12 -4.13
C GLY A 67 4.36 -9.43 -5.36
N GLU A 68 3.74 -9.94 -6.41
CA GLU A 68 4.39 -10.25 -7.69
C GLU A 68 4.95 -9.00 -8.38
N ALA A 69 4.23 -7.88 -8.32
CA ALA A 69 4.72 -6.62 -8.86
C ALA A 69 6.00 -6.13 -8.16
N MET A 70 6.11 -6.30 -6.83
CA MET A 70 7.33 -5.96 -6.09
C MET A 70 8.47 -6.92 -6.42
N ILE A 71 8.20 -8.22 -6.53
CA ILE A 71 9.20 -9.24 -6.94
C ILE A 71 9.69 -8.95 -8.37
N ASP A 72 8.79 -8.63 -9.31
CA ASP A 72 9.18 -8.25 -10.69
C ASP A 72 10.11 -7.03 -10.69
N ARG A 73 9.80 -6.01 -9.89
CA ARG A 73 10.67 -4.83 -9.78
C ARG A 73 12.02 -5.17 -9.18
N TYR A 74 12.07 -6.04 -8.16
CA TYR A 74 13.31 -6.53 -7.57
C TYR A 74 14.18 -7.25 -8.62
N LYS A 75 13.59 -8.17 -9.39
CA LYS A 75 14.28 -8.88 -10.48
C LYS A 75 14.83 -7.94 -11.58
N LYS A 76 14.24 -6.74 -11.71
CA LYS A 76 14.68 -5.66 -12.60
C LYS A 76 15.65 -4.66 -11.96
N GLY A 77 16.22 -5.00 -10.79
CA GLY A 77 17.24 -4.21 -10.12
C GLY A 77 16.74 -3.13 -9.17
N VAL A 78 15.42 -3.00 -8.95
CA VAL A 78 14.86 -2.10 -7.94
C VAL A 78 15.10 -2.70 -6.56
N LYS A 79 15.64 -1.94 -5.62
CA LYS A 79 15.84 -2.40 -4.24
C LYS A 79 14.50 -2.42 -3.51
N VAL A 80 14.10 -3.58 -2.97
CA VAL A 80 12.84 -3.75 -2.24
C VAL A 80 13.11 -4.11 -0.80
N TYR A 81 12.58 -3.31 0.11
CA TYR A 81 12.67 -3.49 1.56
C TYR A 81 11.28 -3.55 2.16
N GLY A 82 11.01 -4.53 3.01
CA GLY A 82 9.68 -4.69 3.56
C GLY A 82 9.64 -5.10 5.02
N LEU A 83 8.71 -4.50 5.76
CA LEU A 83 8.41 -4.88 7.13
C LEU A 83 6.99 -5.43 7.20
N PHE A 84 6.86 -6.63 7.70
CA PHE A 84 5.58 -7.30 7.93
C PHE A 84 5.25 -7.32 9.42
N GLU A 85 4.02 -7.03 9.78
CA GLU A 85 3.50 -7.41 11.09
C GLU A 85 3.65 -8.92 11.28
N ARG A 86 4.21 -9.35 12.40
CA ARG A 86 4.48 -10.76 12.69
C ARG A 86 3.21 -11.61 12.75
N ARG A 87 2.12 -11.03 13.27
CA ARG A 87 0.82 -11.71 13.38
C ARG A 87 0.25 -11.98 12.00
N GLY A 88 -0.13 -13.20 11.72
CA GLY A 88 -0.72 -13.62 10.44
C GLY A 88 0.27 -13.93 9.33
N THR A 89 1.59 -13.77 9.52
CA THR A 89 2.59 -14.14 8.50
C THR A 89 2.72 -15.65 8.28
N ASN A 90 2.29 -16.47 9.23
CA ASN A 90 2.21 -17.93 9.08
C ASN A 90 1.03 -18.40 8.20
N SER A 91 0.15 -17.48 7.79
CA SER A 91 -0.91 -17.80 6.84
C SER A 91 -0.33 -18.19 5.49
N LYS A 92 -0.87 -19.26 4.87
CA LYS A 92 -0.51 -19.69 3.51
C LYS A 92 -0.73 -18.61 2.44
N TYR A 93 -1.49 -17.57 2.75
CA TYR A 93 -1.75 -16.44 1.86
C TYR A 93 -0.77 -15.29 2.05
N SER A 94 0.05 -15.31 3.09
CA SER A 94 1.02 -14.24 3.35
C SER A 94 2.09 -14.18 2.26
N GLN A 95 2.42 -12.98 1.82
CA GLN A 95 3.50 -12.76 0.83
C GLN A 95 4.89 -12.82 1.46
N TYR A 96 5.01 -12.89 2.79
CA TYR A 96 6.30 -12.85 3.49
C TYR A 96 7.26 -13.95 3.03
N ILE A 97 6.82 -15.22 3.13
CA ILE A 97 7.68 -16.38 2.78
C ILE A 97 8.05 -16.34 1.30
N LYS A 98 7.09 -16.03 0.42
CA LYS A 98 7.35 -15.92 -1.03
C LYS A 98 8.43 -14.87 -1.33
N MET A 99 8.29 -13.66 -0.78
CA MET A 99 9.27 -12.60 -0.97
C MET A 99 10.65 -12.95 -0.38
N LYS A 100 10.67 -13.67 0.75
CA LYS A 100 11.91 -14.15 1.39
C LYS A 100 12.66 -15.13 0.51
N ILE A 101 11.94 -16.11 -0.07
CA ILE A 101 12.50 -17.12 -1.00
C ILE A 101 13.04 -16.44 -2.27
N GLU A 102 12.35 -15.45 -2.79
CA GLU A 102 12.77 -14.67 -3.97
C GLU A 102 13.94 -13.70 -3.68
N GLY A 103 14.45 -13.66 -2.44
CA GLY A 103 15.64 -12.89 -2.05
C GLY A 103 15.40 -11.43 -1.68
N LEU A 104 14.15 -10.99 -1.55
CA LEU A 104 13.85 -9.62 -1.14
C LEU A 104 14.27 -9.39 0.33
N ASN A 105 14.75 -8.18 0.64
CA ASN A 105 15.09 -7.82 2.01
C ASN A 105 13.83 -7.50 2.83
N VAL A 106 13.14 -8.55 3.26
CA VAL A 106 11.93 -8.44 4.06
C VAL A 106 12.13 -9.02 5.45
N ARG A 107 11.56 -8.37 6.46
CA ARG A 107 11.66 -8.73 7.88
C ARG A 107 10.29 -8.75 8.53
N LEU A 108 10.22 -9.45 9.67
CA LEU A 108 9.10 -9.37 10.58
C LEU A 108 9.33 -8.25 11.60
N ASP A 109 8.30 -7.50 11.92
CA ASP A 109 8.33 -6.56 13.02
C ASP A 109 8.63 -7.30 14.34
N ARG A 110 9.55 -6.74 15.13
CA ARG A 110 9.97 -7.27 16.42
C ARG A 110 9.42 -6.48 17.60
N ASN A 111 8.66 -5.42 17.36
CA ASN A 111 8.08 -4.61 18.41
C ASN A 111 7.10 -5.44 19.26
N ARG A 112 6.96 -5.04 20.51
CA ARG A 112 5.97 -5.63 21.44
C ARG A 112 4.54 -5.31 21.00
N HIS A 113 4.34 -4.13 20.45
CA HIS A 113 3.04 -3.63 19.97
C HIS A 113 2.82 -3.99 18.51
N VAL A 114 1.56 -3.92 18.07
CA VAL A 114 1.19 -4.23 16.68
C VAL A 114 1.68 -3.13 15.75
N MET A 115 2.45 -3.50 14.75
CA MET A 115 2.78 -2.61 13.63
C MET A 115 1.58 -2.56 12.66
N HIS A 116 0.78 -1.49 12.73
CA HIS A 116 -0.49 -1.39 11.99
C HIS A 116 -0.40 -0.53 10.72
N HIS A 117 0.79 -0.23 10.25
CA HIS A 117 1.02 0.54 9.03
C HIS A 117 0.54 -0.20 7.77
N LYS A 118 0.10 0.56 6.78
CA LYS A 118 -0.21 0.15 5.41
C LYS A 118 0.39 1.22 4.50
N VAL A 119 1.70 1.11 4.27
CA VAL A 119 2.50 2.14 3.63
C VAL A 119 3.37 1.54 2.56
N ILE A 120 3.50 2.21 1.43
CA ILE A 120 4.51 1.97 0.41
C ILE A 120 5.18 3.30 0.09
N VAL A 121 6.51 3.34 0.14
CA VAL A 121 7.32 4.48 -0.31
C VAL A 121 8.07 4.07 -1.57
N ILE A 122 7.88 4.82 -2.66
CA ILE A 122 8.50 4.56 -3.96
C ILE A 122 9.50 5.65 -4.28
N ASP A 123 10.73 5.24 -4.62
CA ASP A 123 11.82 6.10 -5.12
C ASP A 123 12.11 7.32 -4.21
N ARG A 124 11.84 7.19 -2.91
CA ARG A 124 12.06 8.24 -1.90
C ARG A 124 11.31 9.55 -2.19
N GLN A 125 10.22 9.52 -2.94
CA GLN A 125 9.45 10.71 -3.34
C GLN A 125 7.93 10.49 -3.34
N ARG A 126 7.46 9.25 -3.38
CA ARG A 126 6.02 8.94 -3.39
C ARG A 126 5.68 8.09 -2.20
N VAL A 127 4.66 8.49 -1.46
CA VAL A 127 4.05 7.73 -0.37
C VAL A 127 2.66 7.27 -0.81
N ILE A 128 2.36 6.00 -0.56
CA ILE A 128 1.01 5.44 -0.63
C ILE A 128 0.67 5.02 0.80
N THR A 129 -0.40 5.56 1.38
CA THR A 129 -0.82 5.29 2.75
C THR A 129 -2.34 5.41 2.90
N GLY A 130 -2.91 4.79 3.91
CA GLY A 130 -4.35 4.82 4.20
C GLY A 130 -4.79 3.66 5.08
N SER A 131 -6.08 3.34 5.01
CA SER A 131 -6.64 2.20 5.74
C SER A 131 -6.45 0.86 5.00
N TYR A 132 -6.18 0.90 3.69
CA TYR A 132 -6.17 -0.25 2.78
C TYR A 132 -5.07 -1.26 3.11
N ASN A 133 -5.45 -2.43 3.62
CA ASN A 133 -4.56 -3.58 3.70
C ASN A 133 -4.27 -4.13 2.30
N PHE A 134 -3.06 -4.65 2.07
CA PHE A 134 -2.71 -5.22 0.76
C PHE A 134 -3.34 -6.61 0.59
N SER A 135 -4.66 -6.64 0.47
CA SER A 135 -5.47 -7.86 0.46
C SER A 135 -6.64 -7.79 -0.52
N LYS A 136 -7.12 -8.97 -0.94
CA LYS A 136 -8.32 -9.06 -1.80
C LYS A 136 -9.55 -8.46 -1.11
N SER A 137 -9.73 -8.70 0.19
CA SER A 137 -10.89 -8.18 0.93
C SER A 137 -10.92 -6.65 0.94
N ALA A 138 -9.76 -6.01 1.15
CA ALA A 138 -9.64 -4.56 1.10
C ALA A 138 -9.99 -4.01 -0.29
N ASN A 139 -9.68 -4.74 -1.36
CA ASN A 139 -9.94 -4.29 -2.73
C ASN A 139 -11.41 -4.47 -3.17
N THR A 140 -12.14 -5.45 -2.62
CA THR A 140 -13.42 -5.87 -3.20
C THR A 140 -14.60 -5.86 -2.22
N LYS A 141 -14.35 -5.79 -0.91
CA LYS A 141 -15.38 -5.96 0.11
C LYS A 141 -15.46 -4.81 1.11
N ASN A 142 -14.29 -4.28 1.50
CA ASN A 142 -14.20 -3.26 2.53
C ASN A 142 -14.30 -1.87 1.93
N ASP A 143 -14.82 -0.94 2.71
CA ASP A 143 -14.70 0.49 2.45
C ASP A 143 -13.36 0.96 2.99
N GLU A 144 -12.39 1.15 2.08
CA GLU A 144 -11.04 1.56 2.42
C GLU A 144 -10.65 2.81 1.62
N ASN A 145 -9.58 3.44 2.04
CA ASN A 145 -8.99 4.55 1.32
C ASN A 145 -7.48 4.42 1.19
N ILE A 146 -6.93 5.08 0.17
CA ILE A 146 -5.51 5.43 0.10
C ILE A 146 -5.33 6.89 -0.31
N LEU A 147 -4.24 7.46 0.15
CA LEU A 147 -3.65 8.67 -0.40
C LEU A 147 -2.37 8.30 -1.14
N ILE A 148 -2.17 8.88 -2.31
CA ILE A 148 -0.91 8.87 -3.03
C ILE A 148 -0.36 10.29 -2.96
N ILE A 149 0.76 10.45 -2.26
CA ILE A 149 1.40 11.73 -1.97
C ILE A 149 2.73 11.77 -2.70
N ASP A 150 2.86 12.66 -3.67
CA ASP A 150 4.14 12.95 -4.32
C ASP A 150 4.79 14.14 -3.60
N ASN A 151 5.70 13.83 -2.68
CA ASN A 151 6.47 14.80 -1.90
C ASN A 151 7.69 14.12 -1.29
N LYS A 152 8.89 14.65 -1.59
CA LYS A 152 10.15 14.07 -1.12
C LYS A 152 10.30 14.16 0.41
N THR A 153 9.98 15.30 1.00
CA THR A 153 10.08 15.49 2.46
C THR A 153 9.17 14.52 3.20
N MET A 154 7.92 14.39 2.75
CA MET A 154 6.99 13.43 3.33
C MET A 154 7.52 11.99 3.18
N ALA A 155 8.06 11.64 2.02
CA ALA A 155 8.63 10.30 1.81
C ALA A 155 9.81 10.02 2.76
N GLU A 156 10.67 11.02 3.03
CA GLU A 156 11.76 10.87 3.99
C GLU A 156 11.27 10.68 5.44
N GLU A 157 10.16 11.33 5.85
CA GLU A 157 9.56 11.08 7.17
C GLU A 157 9.08 9.62 7.30
N TYR A 158 8.37 9.11 6.29
CA TYR A 158 7.95 7.71 6.30
C TYR A 158 9.13 6.73 6.24
N LEU A 159 10.23 7.10 5.60
CA LEU A 159 11.46 6.30 5.60
C LEU A 159 12.18 6.33 6.95
N ARG A 160 12.15 7.45 7.69
CA ARG A 160 12.66 7.51 9.06
C ARG A 160 11.89 6.55 9.96
N GLU A 161 10.56 6.58 9.89
CA GLU A 161 9.72 5.61 10.60
C GLU A 161 10.06 4.18 10.21
N PHE A 162 10.13 3.90 8.90
CA PHE A 162 10.51 2.57 8.40
C PHE A 162 11.84 2.08 9.02
N TYR A 163 12.89 2.90 8.96
CA TYR A 163 14.21 2.50 9.45
C TYR A 163 14.32 2.46 10.98
N SER A 164 13.42 3.13 11.71
CA SER A 164 13.38 3.06 13.17
C SER A 164 12.90 1.71 13.68
N ILE A 165 12.12 0.98 12.86
CA ILE A 165 11.51 -0.30 13.21
C ILE A 165 11.98 -1.47 12.33
N PHE A 166 12.74 -1.21 11.26
CA PHE A 166 13.30 -2.21 10.34
C PHE A 166 14.61 -2.78 10.90
#